data_c41038b366be3e83f428ec1992bb1c12
#
_entry.id   c41038b366be3e83f428ec1992bb1c12
#
_cell.length_a   1.000
_cell.length_b   1.000
_cell.length_c   1.000
_cell.angle_alpha   90.00
_cell.angle_beta   90.00
_cell.angle_gamma   90.00
#
_symmetry.space_group_name_H-M   'P 1'
#
loop_
_entity.id
_entity.type
_entity.pdbx_description
1 polymer ?
#
loop_
_entity_poly.entity_id
_entity_poly.type
_entity_poly.pdbx_seq_one_letter_code
_entity_poly.pdbx_strand_id
1 'polypeptide(L)'
;MPLPQKENLNSKENKMIEISDQELEKKNIKVLEKNMSYIEKGEGDPIIFQHGNPTSSYLWRNIIPYLENQGRCIAIDLIGMGDSDKLTDKGNNTYSYHVQKKYFDACMEELEINKNTTFVIHDWGSALGFNWAYEHQQDIKGICYMEAIVKNITWDDWPENAKSIFQGFRSDAGEDLILKKNLFIEGILPNAIIRNLTESEMSVYRRPFIEEIDRRPTLDWPRQIPINNEPEDVCKIVEDYSSWMSINEIPKLFINANPGSILTGKQREFCRKWKNQQELTVRGNHFIQEDSPEEIGEAISNWYRNL
;
A
#
# COMPACT_ATOMS: atom_id res chain seq x y z
N MET A 1 -20.22 -61.10 -12.96
CA MET A 1 -20.44 -59.77 -12.35
C MET A 1 -19.23 -58.87 -12.70
N PRO A 2 -19.38 -57.83 -13.49
CA PRO A 2 -18.29 -56.91 -13.75
C PRO A 2 -18.15 -55.90 -12.60
N LEU A 3 -16.91 -55.56 -12.28
CA LEU A 3 -16.52 -54.58 -11.27
C LEU A 3 -16.92 -53.14 -11.71
N PRO A 4 -17.27 -52.25 -10.77
CA PRO A 4 -17.63 -50.89 -11.10
C PRO A 4 -16.40 -50.06 -11.57
N GLN A 5 -16.61 -49.33 -12.64
CA GLN A 5 -15.65 -48.40 -13.22
C GLN A 5 -15.40 -47.25 -12.23
N LYS A 6 -14.13 -46.92 -12.02
CA LYS A 6 -13.69 -45.71 -11.29
C LYS A 6 -14.19 -44.48 -12.04
N GLU A 7 -15.05 -43.70 -11.42
CA GLU A 7 -15.39 -42.36 -11.87
C GLU A 7 -14.11 -41.49 -11.85
N ASN A 8 -13.86 -40.89 -12.98
CA ASN A 8 -12.83 -39.86 -13.16
C ASN A 8 -13.15 -38.66 -12.26
N LEU A 9 -12.37 -38.47 -11.23
CA LEU A 9 -12.28 -37.17 -10.54
C LEU A 9 -11.76 -36.16 -11.55
N ASN A 10 -12.68 -35.36 -12.06
CA ASN A 10 -12.41 -34.24 -12.93
C ASN A 10 -11.32 -33.35 -12.32
N SER A 11 -10.23 -33.22 -13.07
CA SER A 11 -9.25 -32.17 -12.93
C SER A 11 -9.99 -30.82 -12.85
N LYS A 12 -9.96 -30.18 -11.70
CA LYS A 12 -10.13 -28.72 -11.64
C LYS A 12 -8.98 -28.15 -12.46
N GLU A 13 -9.26 -27.76 -13.69
CA GLU A 13 -8.40 -26.87 -14.43
C GLU A 13 -8.18 -25.64 -13.53
N ASN A 14 -6.98 -25.47 -13.04
CA ASN A 14 -6.49 -24.21 -12.49
C ASN A 14 -6.59 -23.19 -13.64
N LYS A 15 -7.73 -22.54 -13.78
CA LYS A 15 -7.80 -21.30 -14.53
C LYS A 15 -6.92 -20.31 -13.74
N MET A 16 -5.68 -20.11 -14.16
CA MET A 16 -4.92 -18.95 -13.74
C MET A 16 -5.78 -17.75 -14.12
N ILE A 17 -6.23 -17.00 -13.10
CA ILE A 17 -6.95 -15.76 -13.35
C ILE A 17 -5.92 -14.82 -13.97
N GLU A 18 -6.20 -14.38 -15.19
CA GLU A 18 -5.34 -13.44 -15.91
C GLU A 18 -5.33 -12.11 -15.13
N ILE A 19 -4.14 -11.65 -14.75
CA ILE A 19 -3.99 -10.36 -14.07
C ILE A 19 -4.44 -9.27 -15.03
N SER A 20 -5.49 -8.54 -14.66
CA SER A 20 -6.05 -7.49 -15.49
C SER A 20 -5.19 -6.23 -15.45
N ASP A 21 -4.97 -5.60 -16.60
CA ASP A 21 -4.39 -4.27 -16.74
C ASP A 21 -5.46 -3.16 -16.75
N GLN A 22 -6.74 -3.51 -16.67
CA GLN A 22 -7.85 -2.58 -16.73
C GLN A 22 -7.94 -1.72 -15.47
N GLU A 23 -8.06 -0.40 -15.67
CA GLU A 23 -8.35 0.53 -14.58
C GLU A 23 -9.80 0.36 -14.10
N LEU A 24 -10.02 0.38 -12.80
CA LEU A 24 -11.35 0.52 -12.23
C LEU A 24 -11.81 1.97 -12.34
N GLU A 25 -13.11 2.15 -12.52
CA GLU A 25 -13.71 3.48 -12.56
C GLU A 25 -13.44 4.27 -11.28
N LYS A 26 -13.01 5.51 -11.43
CA LYS A 26 -12.70 6.43 -10.35
C LYS A 26 -13.75 7.51 -10.20
N LYS A 27 -13.92 7.96 -8.99
CA LYS A 27 -14.69 9.15 -8.60
C LYS A 27 -13.73 10.24 -8.13
N ASN A 28 -14.24 11.46 -8.03
CA ASN A 28 -13.50 12.59 -7.47
C ASN A 28 -14.30 13.22 -6.34
N ILE A 29 -13.58 13.65 -5.30
CA ILE A 29 -14.14 14.35 -4.15
C ILE A 29 -13.29 15.57 -3.85
N LYS A 30 -13.93 16.67 -3.46
CA LYS A 30 -13.21 17.87 -3.05
C LYS A 30 -12.73 17.72 -1.62
N VAL A 31 -11.43 17.76 -1.42
CA VAL A 31 -10.76 17.67 -0.13
C VAL A 31 -9.94 18.94 0.07
N LEU A 32 -10.28 19.72 1.07
CA LEU A 32 -9.72 21.06 1.23
C LEU A 32 -9.90 21.87 -0.07
N GLU A 33 -8.79 22.34 -0.67
CA GLU A 33 -8.84 23.13 -1.92
C GLU A 33 -8.50 22.29 -3.18
N LYS A 34 -8.44 20.94 -3.06
CA LYS A 34 -8.02 20.03 -4.14
C LYS A 34 -9.07 18.97 -4.43
N ASN A 35 -9.04 18.42 -5.64
CA ASN A 35 -9.80 17.21 -5.95
C ASN A 35 -8.90 16.00 -5.68
N MET A 36 -9.41 15.04 -4.92
CA MET A 36 -8.79 13.74 -4.75
C MET A 36 -9.60 12.68 -5.49
N SER A 37 -8.87 11.81 -6.18
CA SER A 37 -9.46 10.72 -6.94
C SER A 37 -9.49 9.44 -6.10
N TYR A 38 -10.52 8.63 -6.27
CA TYR A 38 -10.64 7.35 -5.56
C TYR A 38 -11.50 6.36 -6.33
N ILE A 39 -11.25 5.08 -6.11
CA ILE A 39 -12.13 3.99 -6.53
C ILE A 39 -13.13 3.72 -5.41
N GLU A 40 -14.39 3.50 -5.75
CA GLU A 40 -15.41 3.04 -4.81
C GLU A 40 -16.25 1.93 -5.42
N LYS A 41 -16.32 0.78 -4.74
CA LYS A 41 -17.09 -0.40 -5.15
C LYS A 41 -17.76 -1.03 -3.94
N GLY A 42 -18.98 -1.54 -4.14
CA GLY A 42 -19.73 -2.20 -3.09
C GLY A 42 -20.38 -1.25 -2.09
N GLU A 43 -21.02 -1.80 -1.08
CA GLU A 43 -21.78 -1.11 -0.05
C GLU A 43 -21.54 -1.77 1.32
N GLY A 44 -21.80 -1.04 2.42
CA GLY A 44 -21.67 -1.53 3.79
C GLY A 44 -20.53 -0.90 4.56
N ASP A 45 -19.92 -1.66 5.48
CA ASP A 45 -18.79 -1.19 6.28
C ASP A 45 -17.59 -0.84 5.38
N PRO A 46 -16.85 0.24 5.67
CA PRO A 46 -15.75 0.70 4.82
C PRO A 46 -14.53 -0.24 4.87
N ILE A 47 -14.00 -0.56 3.69
CA ILE A 47 -12.73 -1.25 3.49
C ILE A 47 -11.82 -0.30 2.73
N ILE A 48 -10.83 0.26 3.42
CA ILE A 48 -9.94 1.30 2.90
C ILE A 48 -8.66 0.65 2.38
N PHE A 49 -8.45 0.74 1.07
CA PHE A 49 -7.24 0.30 0.39
C PHE A 49 -6.30 1.49 0.20
N GLN A 50 -5.18 1.50 0.90
CA GLN A 50 -4.26 2.62 0.80
C GLN A 50 -2.90 2.19 0.27
N HIS A 51 -2.56 2.79 -0.88
CA HIS A 51 -1.27 2.65 -1.55
C HIS A 51 -0.20 3.56 -0.92
N GLY A 52 1.04 3.38 -1.36
CA GLY A 52 2.15 4.27 -1.04
C GLY A 52 2.93 4.71 -2.28
N ASN A 53 4.24 4.84 -2.15
CA ASN A 53 5.13 5.37 -3.18
C ASN A 53 5.64 4.26 -4.12
N PRO A 54 5.60 4.41 -5.44
CA PRO A 54 5.10 5.52 -6.25
C PRO A 54 3.74 5.21 -6.90
N THR A 55 2.95 4.38 -6.28
CA THR A 55 1.73 3.80 -6.87
C THR A 55 0.49 4.69 -6.71
N SER A 56 -0.66 4.11 -6.95
CA SER A 56 -1.98 4.73 -6.84
C SER A 56 -3.03 3.67 -6.48
N SER A 57 -4.30 4.04 -6.47
CA SER A 57 -5.42 3.10 -6.32
C SER A 57 -5.39 1.96 -7.35
N TYR A 58 -4.74 2.16 -8.50
CA TYR A 58 -4.54 1.15 -9.54
C TYR A 58 -3.88 -0.14 -9.03
N LEU A 59 -3.02 -0.04 -8.00
CA LEU A 59 -2.38 -1.19 -7.37
C LEU A 59 -3.39 -2.23 -6.85
N TRP A 60 -4.60 -1.80 -6.51
CA TRP A 60 -5.63 -2.63 -5.88
C TRP A 60 -6.65 -3.21 -6.87
N ARG A 61 -6.52 -2.92 -8.20
CA ARG A 61 -7.49 -3.28 -9.24
C ARG A 61 -7.85 -4.77 -9.29
N ASN A 62 -6.88 -5.63 -9.02
CA ASN A 62 -7.05 -7.09 -9.04
C ASN A 62 -7.38 -7.67 -7.66
N ILE A 63 -7.50 -6.85 -6.61
CA ILE A 63 -7.84 -7.28 -5.23
C ILE A 63 -9.25 -6.83 -4.84
N ILE A 64 -9.64 -5.60 -5.16
CA ILE A 64 -10.97 -5.04 -4.86
C ILE A 64 -12.12 -5.98 -5.28
N PRO A 65 -12.10 -6.63 -6.47
CA PRO A 65 -13.20 -7.51 -6.90
C PRO A 65 -13.50 -8.69 -5.95
N TYR A 66 -12.56 -9.10 -5.10
CA TYR A 66 -12.79 -10.15 -4.10
C TYR A 66 -13.60 -9.68 -2.89
N LEU A 67 -13.72 -8.34 -2.70
CA LEU A 67 -14.31 -7.74 -1.50
C LEU A 67 -15.52 -6.84 -1.79
N GLU A 68 -15.75 -6.42 -3.04
CA GLU A 68 -16.82 -5.48 -3.40
C GLU A 68 -18.25 -5.96 -3.05
N ASN A 69 -18.46 -7.27 -2.85
CA ASN A 69 -19.72 -7.85 -2.40
C ASN A 69 -19.80 -8.04 -0.87
N GLN A 70 -18.78 -7.58 -0.12
CA GLN A 70 -18.69 -7.77 1.33
C GLN A 70 -18.65 -6.47 2.12
N GLY A 71 -18.25 -5.37 1.49
CA GLY A 71 -18.16 -4.07 2.10
C GLY A 71 -18.01 -2.95 1.07
N ARG A 72 -17.98 -1.71 1.55
CA ARG A 72 -17.72 -0.52 0.75
C ARG A 72 -16.21 -0.38 0.54
N CYS A 73 -15.69 -0.91 -0.56
CA CYS A 73 -14.27 -0.84 -0.93
C CYS A 73 -13.93 0.55 -1.45
N ILE A 74 -12.98 1.22 -0.81
CA ILE A 74 -12.50 2.55 -1.18
C ILE A 74 -10.98 2.51 -1.33
N ALA A 75 -10.46 2.89 -2.50
CA ALA A 75 -9.03 3.03 -2.74
C ALA A 75 -8.72 4.47 -3.14
N ILE A 76 -8.01 5.19 -2.27
CA ILE A 76 -7.74 6.63 -2.44
C ILE A 76 -6.43 6.82 -3.18
N ASP A 77 -6.41 7.70 -4.20
CA ASP A 77 -5.16 8.24 -4.75
C ASP A 77 -4.66 9.36 -3.82
N LEU A 78 -3.47 9.20 -3.26
CA LEU A 78 -2.85 10.22 -2.40
C LEU A 78 -2.65 11.53 -3.15
N ILE A 79 -2.68 12.65 -2.43
CA ILE A 79 -2.48 13.96 -3.05
C ILE A 79 -1.16 14.00 -3.83
N GLY A 80 -1.19 14.45 -5.07
CA GLY A 80 -0.05 14.47 -5.97
C GLY A 80 0.25 13.14 -6.69
N MET A 81 -0.51 12.07 -6.41
CA MET A 81 -0.33 10.73 -6.97
C MET A 81 -1.60 10.27 -7.67
N GLY A 82 -1.48 9.25 -8.53
CA GLY A 82 -2.60 8.79 -9.34
C GLY A 82 -3.27 9.93 -10.11
N ASP A 83 -4.59 10.01 -10.03
CA ASP A 83 -5.39 11.05 -10.67
C ASP A 83 -5.83 12.16 -9.70
N SER A 84 -5.29 12.19 -8.48
CA SER A 84 -5.47 13.29 -7.54
C SER A 84 -4.69 14.54 -7.97
N ASP A 85 -5.25 15.71 -7.62
CA ASP A 85 -4.62 17.01 -7.94
C ASP A 85 -3.20 17.11 -7.42
N LYS A 86 -2.41 17.91 -8.11
CA LYS A 86 -1.06 18.31 -7.69
C LYS A 86 -1.11 19.56 -6.80
N LEU A 87 -0.20 19.63 -5.83
CA LEU A 87 -0.02 20.85 -5.03
C LEU A 87 0.71 21.91 -5.86
N THR A 88 0.34 23.17 -5.61
CA THR A 88 0.93 24.31 -6.33
C THR A 88 2.30 24.71 -5.82
N ASP A 89 2.57 24.45 -4.54
CA ASP A 89 3.91 24.59 -3.98
C ASP A 89 4.84 23.54 -4.63
N LYS A 90 6.05 23.96 -4.95
CA LYS A 90 7.05 23.14 -5.66
C LYS A 90 8.35 23.01 -4.87
N GLY A 91 8.32 23.41 -3.59
CA GLY A 91 9.46 23.35 -2.69
C GLY A 91 9.78 21.95 -2.18
N ASN A 92 10.86 21.85 -1.42
CA ASN A 92 11.20 20.65 -0.67
C ASN A 92 10.12 20.36 0.39
N ASN A 93 9.83 19.08 0.59
CA ASN A 93 8.81 18.61 1.55
C ASN A 93 7.36 19.05 1.24
N THR A 94 7.08 19.48 0.00
CA THR A 94 5.70 19.79 -0.44
C THR A 94 4.76 18.62 -0.18
N TYR A 95 5.23 17.40 -0.34
CA TYR A 95 4.50 16.16 -0.09
C TYR A 95 5.06 15.41 1.13
N SER A 96 5.45 16.16 2.19
CA SER A 96 5.88 15.53 3.45
C SER A 96 4.79 14.62 4.03
N TYR A 97 5.16 13.74 4.94
CA TYR A 97 4.22 12.87 5.65
C TYR A 97 3.03 13.65 6.23
N HIS A 98 3.27 14.79 6.89
CA HIS A 98 2.22 15.61 7.48
C HIS A 98 1.26 16.21 6.45
N VAL A 99 1.77 16.60 5.29
CA VAL A 99 0.92 17.10 4.19
C VAL A 99 0.06 15.97 3.64
N GLN A 100 0.65 14.81 3.39
CA GLN A 100 -0.08 13.62 2.93
C GLN A 100 -1.13 13.18 3.95
N LYS A 101 -0.76 13.11 5.23
CA LYS A 101 -1.70 12.81 6.33
C LYS A 101 -2.86 13.79 6.37
N LYS A 102 -2.58 15.09 6.30
CA LYS A 102 -3.62 16.12 6.31
C LYS A 102 -4.67 15.92 5.20
N TYR A 103 -4.23 15.61 3.99
CA TYR A 103 -5.13 15.35 2.87
C TYR A 103 -5.83 13.99 3.00
N PHE A 104 -5.13 12.97 3.49
CA PHE A 104 -5.70 11.66 3.74
C PHE A 104 -6.81 11.73 4.80
N ASP A 105 -6.55 12.34 5.95
CA ASP A 105 -7.53 12.49 7.05
C ASP A 105 -8.76 13.28 6.59
N ALA A 106 -8.54 14.41 5.90
CA ALA A 106 -9.64 15.19 5.34
C ALA A 106 -10.43 14.42 4.27
N CYS A 107 -9.77 13.56 3.48
CA CYS A 107 -10.46 12.70 2.52
C CYS A 107 -11.31 11.63 3.23
N MET A 108 -10.82 11.04 4.30
CA MET A 108 -11.58 10.11 5.13
C MET A 108 -12.83 10.77 5.73
N GLU A 109 -12.71 12.03 6.18
CA GLU A 109 -13.82 12.81 6.70
C GLU A 109 -14.87 13.10 5.61
N GLU A 110 -14.45 13.58 4.43
CA GLU A 110 -15.35 13.88 3.31
C GLU A 110 -16.04 12.62 2.75
N LEU A 111 -15.41 11.46 2.85
CA LEU A 111 -15.98 10.16 2.49
C LEU A 111 -16.86 9.56 3.61
N GLU A 112 -17.01 10.27 4.73
CA GLU A 112 -17.79 9.88 5.92
C GLU A 112 -17.32 8.54 6.53
N ILE A 113 -16.00 8.32 6.55
CA ILE A 113 -15.39 7.14 7.17
C ILE A 113 -15.25 7.39 8.68
N ASN A 114 -16.10 6.74 9.49
CA ASN A 114 -16.23 7.07 10.90
C ASN A 114 -16.48 5.88 11.84
N LYS A 115 -16.63 4.65 11.33
CA LYS A 115 -16.83 3.44 12.15
C LYS A 115 -16.63 2.16 11.35
N ASN A 116 -16.41 1.06 12.06
CA ASN A 116 -16.27 -0.28 11.50
C ASN A 116 -15.26 -0.35 10.33
N THR A 117 -14.24 0.48 10.37
CA THR A 117 -13.27 0.62 9.28
C THR A 117 -12.31 -0.54 9.25
N THR A 118 -12.17 -1.17 8.09
CA THR A 118 -11.11 -2.14 7.83
C THR A 118 -10.08 -1.53 6.91
N PHE A 119 -8.81 -1.60 7.30
CA PHE A 119 -7.70 -1.16 6.48
C PHE A 119 -7.07 -2.32 5.71
N VAL A 120 -6.71 -2.07 4.44
CA VAL A 120 -5.85 -2.91 3.59
C VAL A 120 -4.74 -2.00 3.07
N ILE A 121 -3.57 -2.09 3.66
CA ILE A 121 -2.53 -1.05 3.58
C ILE A 121 -1.17 -1.60 3.16
N HIS A 122 -0.45 -0.79 2.40
CA HIS A 122 0.84 -1.12 1.83
C HIS A 122 1.77 0.10 1.84
N ASP A 123 3.09 -0.10 2.02
CA ASP A 123 4.13 0.92 1.96
C ASP A 123 3.78 2.15 2.82
N TRP A 124 3.86 3.38 2.31
CA TRP A 124 3.47 4.60 3.03
C TRP A 124 1.97 4.66 3.38
N GLY A 125 1.13 3.97 2.60
CA GLY A 125 -0.27 3.79 2.97
C GLY A 125 -0.43 3.05 4.29
N SER A 126 0.55 2.22 4.66
CA SER A 126 0.55 1.56 5.98
C SER A 126 0.83 2.55 7.11
N ALA A 127 1.77 3.46 6.93
CA ALA A 127 2.05 4.47 7.96
C ALA A 127 0.86 5.41 8.17
N LEU A 128 0.18 5.81 7.08
CA LEU A 128 -1.05 6.61 7.16
C LEU A 128 -2.19 5.83 7.83
N GLY A 129 -2.44 4.59 7.39
CA GLY A 129 -3.52 3.76 7.92
C GLY A 129 -3.30 3.34 9.38
N PHE A 130 -2.10 2.96 9.77
CA PHE A 130 -1.77 2.64 11.17
C PHE A 130 -1.93 3.87 12.08
N ASN A 131 -1.48 5.04 11.62
CA ASN A 131 -1.61 6.26 12.39
C ASN A 131 -3.06 6.70 12.53
N TRP A 132 -3.85 6.63 11.45
CA TRP A 132 -5.28 6.91 11.51
C TRP A 132 -6.00 5.94 12.47
N ALA A 133 -5.69 4.64 12.38
CA ALA A 133 -6.24 3.63 13.27
C ALA A 133 -5.85 3.88 14.74
N TYR A 134 -4.63 4.33 15.00
CA TYR A 134 -4.17 4.72 16.34
C TYR A 134 -4.96 5.92 16.91
N GLU A 135 -5.28 6.90 16.07
CA GLU A 135 -6.07 8.07 16.46
C GLU A 135 -7.57 7.75 16.62
N HIS A 136 -8.09 6.71 15.94
CA HIS A 136 -9.51 6.34 15.87
C HIS A 136 -9.77 4.90 16.34
N GLN A 137 -9.14 4.48 17.44
CA GLN A 137 -9.08 3.09 17.90
C GLN A 137 -10.44 2.39 18.02
N GLN A 138 -11.50 3.14 18.36
CA GLN A 138 -12.85 2.60 18.55
C GLN A 138 -13.59 2.34 17.23
N ASP A 139 -13.08 2.88 16.12
CA ASP A 139 -13.72 2.84 14.82
C ASP A 139 -13.15 1.73 13.92
N ILE A 140 -12.14 0.97 14.41
CA ILE A 140 -11.43 -0.03 13.64
C ILE A 140 -12.02 -1.41 13.83
N LYS A 141 -12.41 -2.04 12.71
CA LYS A 141 -12.89 -3.42 12.65
C LYS A 141 -11.74 -4.41 12.45
N GLY A 142 -10.74 -4.06 11.61
CA GLY A 142 -9.59 -4.92 11.34
C GLY A 142 -8.53 -4.22 10.50
N ILE A 143 -7.31 -4.78 10.48
CA ILE A 143 -6.18 -4.21 9.72
C ILE A 143 -5.46 -5.34 8.97
N CYS A 144 -5.51 -5.30 7.63
CA CYS A 144 -4.66 -6.09 6.76
C CYS A 144 -3.49 -5.24 6.28
N TYR A 145 -2.27 -5.76 6.37
CA TYR A 145 -1.09 -5.02 5.95
C TYR A 145 -0.06 -5.91 5.26
N MET A 146 0.71 -5.31 4.36
CA MET A 146 1.74 -5.96 3.56
C MET A 146 2.85 -4.97 3.21
N GLU A 147 4.11 -5.43 3.20
CA GLU A 147 5.30 -4.62 2.88
C GLU A 147 5.20 -3.22 3.53
N ALA A 148 4.97 -3.20 4.85
CA ALA A 148 4.52 -2.07 5.64
C ALA A 148 5.64 -1.43 6.47
N ILE A 149 5.47 -0.17 6.86
CA ILE A 149 6.36 0.56 7.77
C ILE A 149 5.91 0.27 9.20
N VAL A 150 6.49 -0.74 9.82
CA VAL A 150 6.05 -1.28 11.13
C VAL A 150 6.85 -0.76 12.31
N LYS A 151 7.99 -0.15 12.10
CA LYS A 151 8.87 0.40 13.15
C LYS A 151 9.94 1.32 12.55
N ASN A 152 10.55 2.14 13.40
CA ASN A 152 11.78 2.85 13.07
C ASN A 152 12.93 1.85 12.81
N ILE A 153 13.80 2.18 11.88
CA ILE A 153 14.90 1.33 11.42
C ILE A 153 16.23 2.09 11.39
N THR A 154 17.29 1.34 11.19
CA THR A 154 18.61 1.88 10.87
C THR A 154 19.02 1.48 9.45
N TRP A 155 20.08 2.08 8.92
CA TRP A 155 20.63 1.65 7.63
C TRP A 155 21.13 0.20 7.64
N ASP A 156 21.42 -0.39 8.80
CA ASP A 156 21.79 -1.79 8.92
C ASP A 156 20.59 -2.73 8.83
N ASP A 157 19.38 -2.21 9.03
CA ASP A 157 18.13 -2.94 8.84
C ASP A 157 17.55 -2.78 7.42
N TRP A 158 18.10 -1.85 6.61
CA TRP A 158 17.68 -1.61 5.23
C TRP A 158 18.26 -2.68 4.28
N PRO A 159 17.51 -3.12 3.24
CA PRO A 159 18.03 -4.07 2.26
C PRO A 159 19.35 -3.59 1.64
N GLU A 160 20.39 -4.40 1.73
CA GLU A 160 21.77 -4.01 1.31
C GLU A 160 21.82 -3.63 -0.17
N ASN A 161 21.11 -4.36 -1.02
CA ASN A 161 21.04 -4.09 -2.46
C ASN A 161 20.34 -2.77 -2.83
N ALA A 162 19.50 -2.23 -1.93
CA ALA A 162 18.79 -0.97 -2.12
C ALA A 162 19.39 0.21 -1.32
N LYS A 163 20.31 -0.06 -0.40
CA LYS A 163 20.85 0.92 0.55
C LYS A 163 21.46 2.13 -0.15
N SER A 164 22.38 1.90 -1.06
CA SER A 164 23.10 2.98 -1.77
C SER A 164 22.15 3.89 -2.57
N ILE A 165 21.17 3.32 -3.27
CA ILE A 165 20.25 4.12 -4.08
C ILE A 165 19.30 4.95 -3.19
N PHE A 166 18.80 4.39 -2.06
CA PHE A 166 17.95 5.15 -1.14
C PHE A 166 18.72 6.22 -0.36
N GLN A 167 20.00 6.01 -0.04
CA GLN A 167 20.87 7.07 0.47
C GLN A 167 21.03 8.18 -0.56
N GLY A 168 21.17 7.84 -1.84
CA GLY A 168 21.18 8.80 -2.95
C GLY A 168 19.89 9.63 -3.03
N PHE A 169 18.71 9.02 -2.90
CA PHE A 169 17.43 9.74 -2.90
C PHE A 169 17.29 10.72 -1.73
N ARG A 170 17.89 10.41 -0.59
CA ARG A 170 17.86 11.26 0.62
C ARG A 170 18.95 12.34 0.62
N SER A 171 19.88 12.33 -0.33
CA SER A 171 20.90 13.34 -0.54
C SER A 171 20.48 14.38 -1.60
N ASP A 172 21.37 15.35 -1.88
CA ASP A 172 21.19 16.33 -2.96
C ASP A 172 21.08 15.65 -4.34
N ALA A 173 21.68 14.47 -4.52
CA ALA A 173 21.57 13.69 -5.75
C ALA A 173 20.13 13.22 -6.05
N GLY A 174 19.25 13.20 -5.04
CA GLY A 174 17.85 12.79 -5.19
C GLY A 174 17.10 13.63 -6.22
N GLU A 175 17.38 14.92 -6.32
CA GLU A 175 16.77 15.81 -7.32
C GLU A 175 17.07 15.33 -8.76
N ASP A 176 18.33 14.99 -9.05
CA ASP A 176 18.71 14.47 -10.37
C ASP A 176 18.17 13.05 -10.62
N LEU A 177 18.30 12.18 -9.63
CA LEU A 177 17.89 10.77 -9.75
C LEU A 177 16.37 10.61 -9.95
N ILE A 178 15.59 11.36 -9.21
CA ILE A 178 14.13 11.20 -9.20
C ILE A 178 13.46 12.22 -10.11
N LEU A 179 13.69 13.52 -9.93
CA LEU A 179 12.96 14.50 -10.72
C LEU A 179 13.36 14.46 -12.18
N LYS A 180 14.67 14.47 -12.51
CA LYS A 180 15.12 14.46 -13.90
C LYS A 180 15.04 13.07 -14.54
N LYS A 181 15.59 12.05 -13.88
CA LYS A 181 15.70 10.70 -14.44
C LYS A 181 14.48 9.80 -14.21
N ASN A 182 13.53 10.25 -13.40
CA ASN A 182 12.32 9.47 -13.04
C ASN A 182 12.64 8.06 -12.52
N LEU A 183 13.76 7.91 -11.79
CA LEU A 183 14.28 6.59 -11.44
C LEU A 183 13.35 5.78 -10.56
N PHE A 184 12.46 6.44 -9.78
CA PHE A 184 11.50 5.70 -8.94
C PHE A 184 10.50 4.94 -9.79
N ILE A 185 9.99 5.55 -10.88
CA ILE A 185 9.03 4.91 -11.81
C ILE A 185 9.73 3.96 -12.77
N GLU A 186 10.84 4.40 -13.39
CA GLU A 186 11.47 3.64 -14.46
C GLU A 186 12.45 2.57 -13.96
N GLY A 187 12.91 2.70 -12.71
CA GLY A 187 13.89 1.76 -12.13
C GLY A 187 13.37 1.02 -10.92
N ILE A 188 12.93 1.73 -9.85
CA ILE A 188 12.57 1.07 -8.60
C ILE A 188 11.29 0.24 -8.76
N LEU A 189 10.22 0.81 -9.29
CA LEU A 189 8.92 0.14 -9.41
C LEU A 189 9.03 -1.21 -10.17
N PRO A 190 9.52 -1.28 -11.42
CA PRO A 190 9.54 -2.55 -12.14
C PRO A 190 10.52 -3.58 -11.55
N ASN A 191 11.61 -3.15 -10.90
CA ASN A 191 12.56 -4.06 -10.24
C ASN A 191 12.10 -4.55 -8.86
N ALA A 192 11.05 -3.94 -8.31
CA ALA A 192 10.43 -4.34 -7.05
C ALA A 192 9.18 -5.22 -7.24
N ILE A 193 8.99 -5.76 -8.45
CA ILE A 193 7.95 -6.71 -8.85
C ILE A 193 8.65 -7.91 -9.47
N ILE A 194 8.19 -9.13 -9.20
CA ILE A 194 8.81 -10.35 -9.74
C ILE A 194 8.40 -10.58 -11.20
N ARG A 195 7.09 -10.38 -11.52
CA ARG A 195 6.62 -10.46 -12.90
C ARG A 195 7.03 -9.21 -13.69
N ASN A 196 7.04 -9.30 -15.00
CA ASN A 196 7.18 -8.11 -15.83
C ASN A 196 5.82 -7.40 -15.96
N LEU A 197 5.79 -6.10 -15.71
CA LEU A 197 4.65 -5.27 -16.05
C LEU A 197 4.57 -5.10 -17.58
N THR A 198 3.36 -5.08 -18.10
CA THR A 198 3.11 -4.73 -19.50
C THR A 198 3.33 -3.24 -19.72
N GLU A 199 3.48 -2.80 -20.99
CA GLU A 199 3.57 -1.36 -21.29
C GLU A 199 2.26 -0.63 -20.95
N SER A 200 1.11 -1.29 -21.07
CA SER A 200 -0.18 -0.76 -20.61
C SER A 200 -0.15 -0.44 -19.13
N GLU A 201 0.25 -1.40 -18.29
CA GLU A 201 0.38 -1.21 -16.83
C GLU A 201 1.40 -0.12 -16.48
N MET A 202 2.57 -0.13 -17.12
CA MET A 202 3.60 0.90 -16.89
C MET A 202 3.11 2.29 -17.31
N SER A 203 2.30 2.41 -18.36
CA SER A 203 1.75 3.69 -18.78
C SER A 203 0.83 4.31 -17.73
N VAL A 204 0.04 3.48 -17.01
CA VAL A 204 -0.80 3.94 -15.89
C VAL A 204 0.05 4.44 -14.73
N TYR A 205 1.11 3.72 -14.36
CA TYR A 205 2.02 4.16 -13.28
C TYR A 205 2.84 5.40 -13.66
N ARG A 206 3.19 5.60 -14.95
CA ARG A 206 3.93 6.77 -15.44
C ARG A 206 3.06 8.02 -15.52
N ARG A 207 1.78 7.88 -15.83
CA ARG A 207 0.87 8.98 -16.13
C ARG A 207 0.90 10.12 -15.11
N PRO A 208 0.93 9.88 -13.79
CA PRO A 208 0.97 10.95 -12.80
C PRO A 208 2.30 11.72 -12.76
N PHE A 209 3.38 11.18 -13.37
CA PHE A 209 4.78 11.61 -13.19
C PHE A 209 5.49 11.89 -14.52
N ILE A 210 4.74 12.27 -15.56
CA ILE A 210 5.31 12.61 -16.87
C ILE A 210 6.18 13.85 -16.76
N GLU A 211 5.65 14.92 -16.18
CA GLU A 211 6.38 16.16 -16.00
C GLU A 211 7.36 16.05 -14.82
N GLU A 212 8.56 16.63 -14.99
CA GLU A 212 9.61 16.59 -13.98
C GLU A 212 9.13 17.08 -12.61
N ILE A 213 8.37 18.17 -12.61
CA ILE A 213 7.86 18.78 -11.36
C ILE A 213 6.82 17.92 -10.65
N ASP A 214 6.09 17.09 -11.38
CA ASP A 214 5.05 16.21 -10.84
C ASP A 214 5.62 14.98 -10.13
N ARG A 215 6.93 14.74 -10.27
CA ARG A 215 7.66 13.65 -9.59
C ARG A 215 8.02 13.97 -8.14
N ARG A 216 7.71 15.19 -7.66
CA ARG A 216 8.03 15.60 -6.28
C ARG A 216 7.54 14.63 -5.20
N PRO A 217 6.32 14.05 -5.23
CA PRO A 217 5.90 13.07 -4.23
C PRO A 217 6.85 11.87 -4.15
N THR A 218 7.34 11.38 -5.30
CA THR A 218 8.23 10.20 -5.35
C THR A 218 9.64 10.48 -4.82
N LEU A 219 10.02 11.75 -4.67
CA LEU A 219 11.24 12.18 -4.02
C LEU A 219 11.02 12.47 -2.52
N ASP A 220 9.91 13.12 -2.16
CA ASP A 220 9.68 13.51 -0.77
C ASP A 220 9.45 12.26 0.10
N TRP A 221 8.73 11.24 -0.38
CA TRP A 221 8.48 10.01 0.36
C TRP A 221 9.75 9.26 0.83
N PRO A 222 10.78 8.98 0.02
CA PRO A 222 12.02 8.35 0.50
C PRO A 222 12.73 9.17 1.58
N ARG A 223 12.58 10.50 1.54
CA ARG A 223 13.18 11.41 2.53
C ARG A 223 12.47 11.40 3.88
N GLN A 224 11.23 10.88 3.92
CA GLN A 224 10.43 10.75 5.14
C GLN A 224 10.59 9.37 5.83
N ILE A 225 11.25 8.39 5.20
CA ILE A 225 11.42 7.05 5.81
C ILE A 225 12.15 7.20 7.15
N PRO A 226 11.60 6.63 8.26
CA PRO A 226 12.16 6.80 9.62
C PRO A 226 13.42 5.96 9.81
N ILE A 227 14.54 6.45 9.30
CA ILE A 227 15.86 5.80 9.35
C ILE A 227 16.82 6.62 10.22
N ASN A 228 17.48 5.96 11.18
CA ASN A 228 18.44 6.60 12.10
C ASN A 228 17.87 7.81 12.87
N ASN A 229 16.59 7.72 13.27
CA ASN A 229 15.83 8.78 13.94
C ASN A 229 15.59 10.04 13.10
N GLU A 230 15.59 9.93 11.79
CA GLU A 230 15.32 11.04 10.87
C GLU A 230 14.27 10.65 9.82
N PRO A 231 13.23 11.50 9.58
CA PRO A 231 12.88 12.72 10.34
C PRO A 231 12.34 12.37 11.75
N GLU A 232 12.69 13.17 12.75
CA GLU A 232 12.35 12.90 14.16
C GLU A 232 10.83 12.84 14.40
N ASP A 233 10.08 13.74 13.80
CA ASP A 233 8.63 13.81 13.90
C ASP A 233 7.93 12.57 13.31
N VAL A 234 8.38 12.10 12.15
CA VAL A 234 7.86 10.85 11.53
C VAL A 234 8.28 9.63 12.37
N CYS A 235 9.50 9.61 12.88
CA CYS A 235 9.96 8.55 13.78
C CYS A 235 9.07 8.43 15.02
N LYS A 236 8.67 9.57 15.62
CA LYS A 236 7.77 9.60 16.78
C LYS A 236 6.40 9.02 16.44
N ILE A 237 5.82 9.38 15.30
CA ILE A 237 4.53 8.85 14.83
C ILE A 237 4.60 7.34 14.65
N VAL A 238 5.67 6.86 14.00
CA VAL A 238 5.87 5.42 13.77
C VAL A 238 6.04 4.68 15.10
N GLU A 239 6.75 5.24 16.07
CA GLU A 239 6.91 4.67 17.40
C GLU A 239 5.56 4.55 18.14
N ASP A 240 4.73 5.59 18.08
CA ASP A 240 3.45 5.64 18.77
C ASP A 240 2.49 4.58 18.21
N TYR A 241 2.25 4.54 16.90
CA TYR A 241 1.35 3.52 16.36
C TYR A 241 1.93 2.10 16.45
N SER A 242 3.24 1.90 16.31
CA SER A 242 3.83 0.57 16.40
C SER A 242 3.77 0.00 17.82
N SER A 243 3.93 0.85 18.83
CA SER A 243 3.74 0.48 20.23
C SER A 243 2.29 0.04 20.49
N TRP A 244 1.33 0.81 20.01
CA TRP A 244 -0.09 0.47 20.09
C TRP A 244 -0.44 -0.81 19.31
N MET A 245 0.09 -0.98 18.07
CA MET A 245 -0.11 -2.19 17.28
C MET A 245 0.39 -3.45 17.99
N SER A 246 1.42 -3.33 18.82
CA SER A 246 2.00 -4.45 19.55
C SER A 246 1.10 -4.96 20.70
N ILE A 247 0.22 -4.11 21.24
CA ILE A 247 -0.59 -4.42 22.42
C ILE A 247 -2.09 -4.53 22.19
N ASN A 248 -2.62 -3.91 21.11
CA ASN A 248 -4.06 -3.94 20.83
C ASN A 248 -4.52 -5.32 20.32
N GLU A 249 -5.80 -5.62 20.54
CA GLU A 249 -6.44 -6.90 20.18
C GLU A 249 -7.29 -6.78 18.89
N ILE A 250 -7.19 -5.68 18.14
CA ILE A 250 -7.87 -5.53 16.84
C ILE A 250 -7.40 -6.68 15.93
N PRO A 251 -8.31 -7.36 15.22
CA PRO A 251 -7.95 -8.43 14.28
C PRO A 251 -6.98 -7.94 13.21
N LYS A 252 -5.93 -8.70 12.96
CA LYS A 252 -4.90 -8.38 11.97
C LYS A 252 -4.73 -9.51 10.97
N LEU A 253 -4.48 -9.14 9.71
CA LEU A 253 -4.01 -10.06 8.69
C LEU A 253 -2.67 -9.53 8.16
N PHE A 254 -1.62 -10.29 8.37
CA PHE A 254 -0.30 -10.02 7.81
C PHE A 254 -0.11 -10.82 6.51
N ILE A 255 -0.05 -10.13 5.38
CA ILE A 255 0.36 -10.74 4.11
C ILE A 255 1.87 -10.60 3.99
N ASN A 256 2.57 -11.69 4.27
CA ASN A 256 4.03 -11.75 4.21
C ASN A 256 4.51 -12.00 2.78
N ALA A 257 5.34 -11.13 2.26
CA ALA A 257 5.98 -11.29 0.96
C ALA A 257 7.18 -12.25 1.03
N ASN A 258 7.34 -13.12 0.03
CA ASN A 258 8.52 -13.96 -0.13
C ASN A 258 9.06 -13.84 -1.58
N PRO A 259 10.26 -13.26 -1.78
CA PRO A 259 11.26 -12.90 -0.77
C PRO A 259 10.89 -11.65 0.07
N GLY A 260 10.04 -10.74 -0.47
CA GLY A 260 9.78 -9.45 0.15
C GLY A 260 10.91 -8.44 -0.08
N SER A 261 10.72 -7.23 0.41
CA SER A 261 11.66 -6.13 0.26
C SER A 261 11.92 -5.41 1.59
N ILE A 262 10.97 -4.61 2.07
CA ILE A 262 11.16 -3.82 3.29
C ILE A 262 10.71 -4.52 4.57
N LEU A 263 9.67 -5.36 4.49
CA LEU A 263 9.16 -6.09 5.66
C LEU A 263 9.84 -7.45 5.79
N THR A 264 11.15 -7.41 5.99
CA THR A 264 12.04 -8.57 6.12
C THR A 264 12.84 -8.53 7.43
N GLY A 265 13.58 -9.57 7.75
CA GLY A 265 14.49 -9.59 8.92
C GLY A 265 13.82 -9.11 10.21
N LYS A 266 14.44 -8.15 10.88
CA LYS A 266 13.98 -7.63 12.18
C LYS A 266 12.59 -6.96 12.13
N GLN A 267 12.23 -6.32 11.02
CA GLN A 267 10.93 -5.69 10.83
C GLN A 267 9.83 -6.76 10.81
N ARG A 268 10.05 -7.84 10.04
CA ARG A 268 9.15 -9.00 9.96
C ARG A 268 9.01 -9.69 11.31
N GLU A 269 10.12 -9.93 11.99
CA GLU A 269 10.13 -10.53 13.33
C GLU A 269 9.40 -9.68 14.37
N PHE A 270 9.46 -8.35 14.23
CA PHE A 270 8.77 -7.43 15.12
C PHE A 270 7.25 -7.52 14.95
N CYS A 271 6.73 -7.37 13.73
CA CYS A 271 5.28 -7.38 13.50
C CYS A 271 4.66 -8.79 13.67
N ARG A 272 5.42 -9.87 13.53
CA ARG A 272 4.94 -11.23 13.84
C ARG A 272 4.56 -11.43 15.30
N LYS A 273 5.03 -10.57 16.20
CA LYS A 273 4.69 -10.61 17.64
C LYS A 273 3.40 -9.86 17.98
N TRP A 274 2.79 -9.19 17.01
CA TRP A 274 1.55 -8.47 17.23
C TRP A 274 0.40 -9.43 17.56
N LYS A 275 -0.45 -9.01 18.48
CA LYS A 275 -1.56 -9.84 18.97
C LYS A 275 -2.70 -9.96 17.97
N ASN A 276 -3.51 -11.01 18.10
CA ASN A 276 -4.69 -11.29 17.29
C ASN A 276 -4.42 -11.19 15.79
N GLN A 277 -3.39 -11.89 15.34
CA GLN A 277 -2.89 -11.82 13.96
C GLN A 277 -2.91 -13.18 13.27
N GLN A 278 -3.42 -13.21 12.05
CA GLN A 278 -3.21 -14.28 11.09
C GLN A 278 -2.11 -13.88 10.10
N GLU A 279 -1.38 -14.84 9.56
CA GLU A 279 -0.35 -14.61 8.56
C GLU A 279 -0.58 -15.53 7.35
N LEU A 280 -0.48 -14.96 6.14
CA LEU A 280 -0.35 -15.69 4.90
C LEU A 280 0.96 -15.27 4.22
N THR A 281 1.72 -16.22 3.71
CA THR A 281 2.91 -15.94 2.88
C THR A 281 2.55 -16.13 1.42
N VAL A 282 2.82 -15.10 0.60
CA VAL A 282 2.65 -15.13 -0.85
C VAL A 282 3.98 -14.89 -1.56
N ARG A 283 4.07 -15.34 -2.82
CA ARG A 283 5.24 -15.01 -3.65
C ARG A 283 5.16 -13.54 -4.05
N GLY A 284 6.23 -12.78 -3.84
CA GLY A 284 6.26 -11.38 -4.24
C GLY A 284 7.46 -10.63 -3.69
N ASN A 285 7.73 -9.48 -4.31
CA ASN A 285 8.73 -8.54 -3.84
C ASN A 285 8.01 -7.39 -3.10
N HIS A 286 8.33 -6.11 -3.34
CA HIS A 286 7.69 -5.00 -2.64
C HIS A 286 6.21 -4.79 -3.05
N PHE A 287 5.93 -4.76 -4.35
CA PHE A 287 4.56 -4.57 -4.86
C PHE A 287 3.88 -5.92 -5.09
N ILE A 288 3.67 -6.68 -4.00
CA ILE A 288 3.14 -8.05 -4.03
C ILE A 288 1.74 -8.16 -4.62
N GLN A 289 1.00 -7.06 -4.67
CA GLN A 289 -0.31 -6.96 -5.30
C GLN A 289 -0.24 -7.20 -6.81
N GLU A 290 0.92 -6.93 -7.41
CA GLU A 290 1.18 -7.21 -8.82
C GLU A 290 1.64 -8.67 -9.03
N ASP A 291 2.23 -9.30 -8.02
CA ASP A 291 2.79 -10.64 -8.13
C ASP A 291 1.79 -11.75 -7.75
N SER A 292 0.96 -11.53 -6.73
CA SER A 292 0.05 -12.54 -6.15
C SER A 292 -1.34 -11.96 -5.80
N PRO A 293 -2.02 -11.27 -6.72
CA PRO A 293 -3.29 -10.61 -6.40
C PRO A 293 -4.42 -11.56 -6.03
N GLU A 294 -4.46 -12.77 -6.61
CA GLU A 294 -5.48 -13.78 -6.35
C GLU A 294 -5.38 -14.30 -4.91
N GLU A 295 -4.19 -14.76 -4.50
CA GLU A 295 -3.98 -15.28 -3.15
C GLU A 295 -4.22 -14.21 -2.08
N ILE A 296 -3.83 -12.96 -2.37
CA ILE A 296 -4.07 -11.82 -1.48
C ILE A 296 -5.56 -11.52 -1.39
N GLY A 297 -6.25 -11.43 -2.52
CA GLY A 297 -7.69 -11.14 -2.59
C GLY A 297 -8.54 -12.18 -1.86
N GLU A 298 -8.26 -13.47 -2.09
CA GLU A 298 -8.93 -14.58 -1.41
C GLU A 298 -8.66 -14.57 0.11
N ALA A 299 -7.42 -14.32 0.51
CA ALA A 299 -7.07 -14.30 1.93
C ALA A 299 -7.77 -13.16 2.66
N ILE A 300 -7.77 -11.94 2.09
CA ILE A 300 -8.47 -10.79 2.69
C ILE A 300 -9.97 -11.04 2.72
N SER A 301 -10.57 -11.57 1.65
CA SER A 301 -11.98 -11.90 1.55
C SER A 301 -12.40 -12.93 2.61
N ASN A 302 -11.61 -13.99 2.79
CA ASN A 302 -11.87 -15.01 3.79
C ASN A 302 -11.72 -14.48 5.23
N TRP A 303 -10.69 -13.70 5.48
CA TRP A 303 -10.44 -13.08 6.78
C TRP A 303 -11.54 -12.07 7.14
N TYR A 304 -11.91 -11.18 6.22
CA TYR A 304 -12.91 -10.13 6.43
C TYR A 304 -14.29 -10.69 6.81
N ARG A 305 -14.68 -11.84 6.24
CA ARG A 305 -15.95 -12.52 6.59
C ARG A 305 -16.02 -13.01 8.03
N ASN A 306 -14.89 -13.11 8.71
CA ASN A 306 -14.80 -13.58 10.10
C ASN A 306 -14.55 -12.43 11.09
N LEU A 307 -14.58 -11.19 10.65
CA LEU A 307 -14.58 -10.00 11.47
C LEU A 307 -15.99 -9.68 11.94
#